data_0c63043bb4829e6b57a0ac3d4202deb0
#
_entry.id   0c63043bb4829e6b57a0ac3d4202deb0
#
_cell.length_a   1.000
_cell.length_b   1.000
_cell.length_c   1.000
_cell.angle_alpha   90.00
_cell.angle_beta   90.00
_cell.angle_gamma   90.00
#
_symmetry.space_group_name_H-M   'P 1'
#
loop_
_entity.id
_entity.type
_entity.pdbx_description
1 polymer ?
#
loop_
_entity_poly.entity_id
_entity_poly.type
_entity_poly.pdbx_seq_one_letter_code
_entity_poly.pdbx_strand_id
1 'polypeptide(L)'
;MKYGFIKACAVSPALRVADCPYNAQKTIEAMQQAAEDGCQLTVFPELGLTGYTCGDLFLQQPLLDAAEAALREILKASEALQLVALVGLPVTVDAKLYNCAAVICQGALLGLVPKSHIPNYGEFYEKRHYCAAPAGVKEISFAGQKTLFGTKLLFRCETMQAFTLAVEICEDLWAPLPPSTA
;
A
#
# COMPACT_ATOMS: atom_id res chain seq x y z
N MET A 1 -5.81 -22.41 6.48
CA MET A 1 -6.89 -22.16 5.49
C MET A 1 -7.72 -23.43 5.36
N LYS A 2 -9.04 -23.35 5.61
CA LYS A 2 -9.94 -24.50 5.46
C LYS A 2 -10.65 -24.42 4.10
N TYR A 3 -10.72 -25.52 3.40
CA TYR A 3 -11.51 -25.69 2.16
C TYR A 3 -11.10 -24.80 0.96
N GLY A 4 -9.88 -24.25 0.92
CA GLY A 4 -9.41 -23.43 -0.19
C GLY A 4 -10.01 -22.01 -0.25
N PHE A 5 -10.65 -21.55 0.81
CA PHE A 5 -11.17 -20.18 0.92
C PHE A 5 -10.21 -19.26 1.64
N ILE A 6 -10.18 -18.00 1.21
CA ILE A 6 -9.49 -16.88 1.86
C ILE A 6 -10.54 -15.90 2.34
N LYS A 7 -10.46 -15.51 3.61
CA LYS A 7 -11.26 -14.43 4.16
C LYS A 7 -10.49 -13.11 3.96
N ALA A 8 -11.08 -12.21 3.19
CA ALA A 8 -10.53 -10.87 2.95
C ALA A 8 -11.38 -9.80 3.62
N CYS A 9 -10.73 -8.75 4.12
CA CYS A 9 -11.36 -7.57 4.69
C CYS A 9 -10.95 -6.33 3.90
N ALA A 10 -11.89 -5.46 3.56
CA ALA A 10 -11.65 -4.08 3.18
C ALA A 10 -11.97 -3.21 4.39
N VAL A 11 -10.99 -2.44 4.85
CA VAL A 11 -11.11 -1.66 6.09
C VAL A 11 -10.83 -0.19 5.80
N SER A 12 -11.76 0.67 6.23
CA SER A 12 -11.62 2.12 6.15
C SER A 12 -11.59 2.71 7.57
N PRO A 13 -10.41 2.84 8.20
CA PRO A 13 -10.29 3.40 9.54
C PRO A 13 -10.53 4.91 9.53
N ALA A 14 -10.83 5.47 10.70
CA ALA A 14 -10.83 6.92 10.88
C ALA A 14 -9.42 7.47 10.66
N LEU A 15 -9.28 8.46 9.78
CA LEU A 15 -7.99 9.07 9.43
C LEU A 15 -7.94 10.54 9.85
N ARG A 16 -6.71 11.04 10.01
CA ARG A 16 -6.38 12.46 10.13
C ARG A 16 -5.42 12.86 9.03
N VAL A 17 -5.75 13.90 8.29
CA VAL A 17 -4.89 14.40 7.20
C VAL A 17 -3.52 14.79 7.75
N ALA A 18 -2.45 14.27 7.13
CA ALA A 18 -1.05 14.48 7.48
C ALA A 18 -0.61 14.00 8.88
N ASP A 19 -1.48 13.32 9.63
CA ASP A 19 -1.14 12.76 10.96
C ASP A 19 -0.76 11.27 10.80
N CYS A 20 0.43 11.02 10.22
CA CYS A 20 0.90 9.66 9.94
C CYS A 20 0.98 8.76 11.19
N PRO A 21 1.43 9.24 12.38
CA PRO A 21 1.44 8.43 13.58
C PRO A 21 0.04 7.98 14.01
N TYR A 22 -0.95 8.88 13.98
CA TYR A 22 -2.33 8.55 14.29
C TYR A 22 -2.89 7.52 13.29
N ASN A 23 -2.66 7.74 12.00
CA ASN A 23 -3.14 6.86 10.94
C ASN A 23 -2.50 5.47 11.01
N ALA A 24 -1.21 5.39 11.34
CA ALA A 24 -0.53 4.13 11.59
C ALA A 24 -1.15 3.37 12.77
N GLN A 25 -1.40 4.05 13.89
CA GLN A 25 -2.05 3.43 15.05
C GLN A 25 -3.42 2.86 14.69
N LYS A 26 -4.23 3.61 13.95
CA LYS A 26 -5.56 3.13 13.49
C LYS A 26 -5.47 1.97 12.50
N THR A 27 -4.46 1.97 11.65
CA THR A 27 -4.17 0.85 10.73
C THR A 27 -3.78 -0.41 11.53
N ILE A 28 -2.91 -0.27 12.53
CA ILE A 28 -2.48 -1.38 13.41
C ILE A 28 -3.68 -1.97 14.17
N GLU A 29 -4.49 -1.14 14.81
CA GLU A 29 -5.70 -1.58 15.53
C GLU A 29 -6.62 -2.38 14.59
N ALA A 30 -6.85 -1.88 13.37
CA ALA A 30 -7.68 -2.54 12.38
C ALA A 30 -7.08 -3.85 11.85
N MET A 31 -5.74 -3.93 11.69
CA MET A 31 -5.05 -5.16 11.31
C MET A 31 -5.17 -6.24 12.40
N GLN A 32 -5.01 -5.86 13.66
CA GLN A 32 -5.17 -6.75 14.80
C GLN A 32 -6.60 -7.31 14.85
N GLN A 33 -7.61 -6.45 14.74
CA GLN A 33 -9.01 -6.89 14.69
C GLN A 33 -9.29 -7.82 13.49
N ALA A 34 -8.76 -7.48 12.31
CA ALA A 34 -8.90 -8.35 11.13
C ALA A 34 -8.28 -9.73 11.35
N ALA A 35 -7.12 -9.79 12.01
CA ALA A 35 -6.47 -11.06 12.34
C ALA A 35 -7.30 -11.87 13.35
N GLU A 36 -7.84 -11.24 14.40
CA GLU A 36 -8.75 -11.87 15.37
C GLU A 36 -10.01 -12.41 14.69
N ASP A 37 -10.55 -11.66 13.72
CA ASP A 37 -11.68 -12.09 12.90
C ASP A 37 -11.33 -13.20 11.89
N GLY A 38 -10.06 -13.61 11.83
CA GLY A 38 -9.57 -14.67 10.95
C GLY A 38 -9.41 -14.24 9.48
N CYS A 39 -9.29 -12.95 9.19
CA CYS A 39 -8.95 -12.46 7.85
C CYS A 39 -7.49 -12.82 7.52
N GLN A 40 -7.24 -13.20 6.29
CA GLN A 40 -5.91 -13.54 5.76
C GLN A 40 -5.38 -12.47 4.79
N LEU A 41 -6.27 -11.63 4.30
CA LEU A 41 -5.97 -10.46 3.49
C LEU A 41 -6.75 -9.26 4.02
N THR A 42 -6.06 -8.14 4.23
CA THR A 42 -6.67 -6.88 4.68
C THR A 42 -6.22 -5.76 3.75
N VAL A 43 -7.18 -5.02 3.21
CA VAL A 43 -6.95 -3.93 2.26
C VAL A 43 -7.35 -2.62 2.90
N PHE A 44 -6.41 -1.67 2.93
CA PHE A 44 -6.60 -0.31 3.43
C PHE A 44 -6.75 0.71 2.29
N PRO A 45 -7.28 1.92 2.57
CA PRO A 45 -7.48 2.94 1.56
C PRO A 45 -6.17 3.42 0.91
N GLU A 46 -6.30 3.89 -0.33
CA GLU A 46 -5.28 4.65 -1.05
C GLU A 46 -4.76 5.81 -0.18
N LEU A 47 -3.42 5.97 -0.09
CA LEU A 47 -2.77 7.01 0.72
C LEU A 47 -3.23 7.04 2.19
N GLY A 48 -3.66 5.89 2.73
CA GLY A 48 -4.23 5.80 4.08
C GLY A 48 -3.30 6.28 5.20
N LEU A 49 -1.97 6.19 5.03
CA LEU A 49 -1.04 6.67 6.05
C LEU A 49 -0.94 8.20 6.14
N THR A 50 -1.21 8.91 5.07
CA THR A 50 -1.17 10.37 5.05
C THR A 50 -2.56 11.01 5.05
N GLY A 51 -3.57 10.27 4.58
CA GLY A 51 -4.80 10.80 4.05
C GLY A 51 -4.62 11.28 2.60
N TYR A 52 -5.69 11.17 1.81
CA TYR A 52 -5.67 11.51 0.38
C TYR A 52 -5.55 13.03 0.12
N THR A 53 -6.09 13.86 0.99
CA THR A 53 -6.28 15.31 0.77
C THR A 53 -5.17 16.20 1.34
N CYS A 54 -3.93 15.70 1.43
CA CYS A 54 -2.78 16.47 1.93
C CYS A 54 -2.36 17.64 1.02
N GLY A 55 -2.79 17.65 -0.25
CA GLY A 55 -2.42 18.72 -1.19
C GLY A 55 -0.90 18.89 -1.31
N ASP A 56 -0.43 20.13 -1.30
CA ASP A 56 1.00 20.43 -1.47
C ASP A 56 1.89 19.96 -0.30
N LEU A 57 1.33 19.44 0.80
CA LEU A 57 2.13 18.79 1.83
C LEU A 57 2.85 17.54 1.29
N PHE A 58 2.34 16.90 0.25
CA PHE A 58 3.03 15.79 -0.42
C PHE A 58 4.41 16.19 -1.00
N LEU A 59 4.67 17.48 -1.22
CA LEU A 59 5.96 17.98 -1.69
C LEU A 59 6.93 18.29 -0.54
N GLN A 60 6.51 18.05 0.71
CA GLN A 60 7.31 18.35 1.89
C GLN A 60 7.93 17.09 2.49
N GLN A 61 9.26 17.09 2.62
CA GLN A 61 10.01 15.95 3.14
C GLN A 61 9.53 15.46 4.53
N PRO A 62 9.15 16.34 5.49
CA PRO A 62 8.64 15.87 6.78
C PRO A 62 7.42 14.94 6.70
N LEU A 63 6.50 15.16 5.74
CA LEU A 63 5.36 14.26 5.55
C LEU A 63 5.81 12.90 5.01
N LEU A 64 6.74 12.89 4.06
CA LEU A 64 7.26 11.66 3.45
C LEU A 64 8.04 10.83 4.46
N ASP A 65 8.88 11.48 5.28
CA ASP A 65 9.61 10.83 6.37
C ASP A 65 8.67 10.26 7.43
N ALA A 66 7.60 10.99 7.76
CA ALA A 66 6.58 10.53 8.69
C ALA A 66 5.79 9.32 8.14
N ALA A 67 5.46 9.31 6.85
CA ALA A 67 4.79 8.19 6.21
C ALA A 67 5.67 6.92 6.19
N GLU A 68 6.97 7.08 5.90
CA GLU A 68 7.92 5.95 5.97
C GLU A 68 8.10 5.45 7.40
N ALA A 69 8.20 6.34 8.40
CA ALA A 69 8.28 5.96 9.80
C ALA A 69 7.01 5.22 10.26
N ALA A 70 5.83 5.69 9.85
CA ALA A 70 4.55 5.05 10.10
C ALA A 70 4.49 3.63 9.53
N LEU A 71 5.01 3.41 8.31
CA LEU A 71 5.09 2.07 7.74
C LEU A 71 6.01 1.15 8.57
N ARG A 72 7.14 1.65 9.10
CA ARG A 72 8.02 0.86 9.99
C ARG A 72 7.29 0.36 11.24
N GLU A 73 6.46 1.20 11.85
CA GLU A 73 5.65 0.79 13.02
C GLU A 73 4.61 -0.29 12.64
N ILE A 74 3.98 -0.15 11.47
CA ILE A 74 3.02 -1.15 10.97
C ILE A 74 3.73 -2.48 10.67
N LEU A 75 4.89 -2.46 10.03
CA LEU A 75 5.69 -3.66 9.77
C LEU A 75 6.00 -4.38 11.08
N LYS A 76 6.50 -3.68 12.09
CA LYS A 76 6.78 -4.23 13.41
C LYS A 76 5.52 -4.84 14.07
N ALA A 77 4.39 -4.14 14.03
CA ALA A 77 3.14 -4.64 14.60
C ALA A 77 2.59 -5.87 13.85
N SER A 78 2.94 -6.03 12.57
CA SER A 78 2.50 -7.16 11.75
C SER A 78 3.28 -8.46 11.97
N GLU A 79 4.41 -8.45 12.70
CA GLU A 79 5.30 -9.61 12.88
C GLU A 79 4.58 -10.86 13.39
N ALA A 80 3.65 -10.69 14.34
CA ALA A 80 2.89 -11.79 14.93
C ALA A 80 1.56 -12.08 14.21
N LEU A 81 1.17 -11.30 13.19
CA LEU A 81 -0.11 -11.43 12.53
C LEU A 81 -0.04 -12.36 11.32
N GLN A 82 -0.95 -13.33 11.25
CA GLN A 82 -1.04 -14.31 10.16
C GLN A 82 -1.91 -13.78 9.01
N LEU A 83 -1.58 -12.58 8.50
CA LEU A 83 -2.31 -11.95 7.39
C LEU A 83 -1.37 -11.19 6.46
N VAL A 84 -1.83 -10.95 5.24
CA VAL A 84 -1.26 -9.98 4.30
C VAL A 84 -2.04 -8.68 4.41
N ALA A 85 -1.36 -7.54 4.50
CA ALA A 85 -2.01 -6.24 4.46
C ALA A 85 -1.50 -5.40 3.28
N LEU A 86 -2.43 -4.65 2.66
CA LEU A 86 -2.16 -3.67 1.63
C LEU A 86 -2.36 -2.28 2.21
N VAL A 87 -1.30 -1.49 2.31
CA VAL A 87 -1.30 -0.18 2.98
C VAL A 87 -0.89 0.91 1.99
N GLY A 88 -1.74 1.92 1.81
CA GLY A 88 -1.51 3.04 0.88
C GLY A 88 -0.64 4.14 1.49
N LEU A 89 0.42 4.57 0.76
CA LEU A 89 1.32 5.64 1.19
C LEU A 89 2.06 6.30 0.00
N PRO A 90 2.54 7.56 0.16
CA PRO A 90 3.47 8.17 -0.80
C PRO A 90 4.88 7.57 -0.63
N VAL A 91 5.57 7.34 -1.75
CA VAL A 91 6.94 6.81 -1.76
C VAL A 91 7.79 7.57 -2.75
N THR A 92 8.96 8.05 -2.32
CA THR A 92 9.94 8.70 -3.20
C THR A 92 10.96 7.67 -3.69
N VAL A 93 11.12 7.60 -5.01
CA VAL A 93 12.11 6.75 -5.68
C VAL A 93 12.76 7.54 -6.81
N ASP A 94 14.10 7.62 -6.86
CA ASP A 94 14.85 8.38 -7.86
C ASP A 94 14.35 9.83 -8.01
N ALA A 95 14.18 10.53 -6.89
CA ALA A 95 13.67 11.90 -6.80
C ALA A 95 12.27 12.13 -7.43
N LYS A 96 11.48 11.07 -7.60
CA LYS A 96 10.09 11.13 -8.06
C LYS A 96 9.17 10.59 -6.98
N LEU A 97 8.02 11.23 -6.81
CA LEU A 97 7.01 10.81 -5.86
C LEU A 97 5.98 9.91 -6.54
N TYR A 98 5.66 8.81 -5.89
CA TYR A 98 4.69 7.82 -6.34
C TYR A 98 3.62 7.57 -5.28
N ASN A 99 2.39 7.39 -5.72
CA ASN A 99 1.30 6.87 -4.91
C ASN A 99 1.40 5.34 -4.93
N CYS A 100 1.67 4.73 -3.80
CA CYS A 100 1.99 3.29 -3.71
C CYS A 100 1.07 2.54 -2.75
N ALA A 101 0.92 1.25 -3.03
CA ALA A 101 0.47 0.27 -2.07
C ALA A 101 1.65 -0.59 -1.59
N ALA A 102 1.89 -0.60 -0.29
CA ALA A 102 2.82 -1.51 0.36
C ALA A 102 2.12 -2.84 0.63
N VAL A 103 2.71 -3.93 0.16
CA VAL A 103 2.28 -5.29 0.46
C VAL A 103 3.14 -5.81 1.60
N ILE A 104 2.52 -6.06 2.75
CA ILE A 104 3.22 -6.47 3.97
C ILE A 104 2.69 -7.81 4.49
N CYS A 105 3.58 -8.60 5.08
CA CYS A 105 3.24 -9.88 5.71
C CYS A 105 4.26 -10.19 6.80
N GLN A 106 3.79 -10.40 8.03
CA GLN A 106 4.63 -10.86 9.15
C GLN A 106 5.95 -10.09 9.32
N GLY A 107 5.88 -8.76 9.34
CA GLY A 107 7.04 -7.87 9.49
C GLY A 107 7.82 -7.61 8.20
N ALA A 108 7.56 -8.35 7.12
CA ALA A 108 8.24 -8.19 5.84
C ALA A 108 7.50 -7.24 4.90
N LEU A 109 8.22 -6.31 4.28
CA LEU A 109 7.77 -5.51 3.15
C LEU A 109 8.02 -6.30 1.87
N LEU A 110 6.98 -6.99 1.38
CA LEU A 110 7.09 -7.89 0.23
C LEU A 110 7.25 -7.13 -1.09
N GLY A 111 6.67 -5.93 -1.19
CA GLY A 111 6.76 -5.11 -2.39
C GLY A 111 6.05 -3.78 -2.22
N LEU A 112 6.41 -2.84 -3.09
CA LEU A 112 5.77 -1.54 -3.26
C LEU A 112 5.23 -1.45 -4.69
N VAL A 113 3.92 -1.35 -4.82
CA VAL A 113 3.24 -1.26 -6.12
C VAL A 113 2.81 0.18 -6.36
N PRO A 114 3.46 0.91 -7.30
CA PRO A 114 3.08 2.27 -7.65
C PRO A 114 1.86 2.30 -8.58
N LYS A 115 1.03 3.32 -8.43
CA LYS A 115 -0.13 3.60 -9.29
C LYS A 115 0.31 3.90 -10.71
N SER A 116 -0.31 3.25 -11.69
CA SER A 116 0.03 3.38 -13.12
C SER A 116 -0.70 4.53 -13.80
N HIS A 117 -1.97 4.68 -13.48
CA HIS A 117 -2.83 5.70 -14.08
C HIS A 117 -3.13 6.80 -13.07
N ILE A 118 -2.61 8.01 -13.35
CA ILE A 118 -2.73 9.16 -12.46
C ILE A 118 -3.89 10.03 -12.94
N PRO A 119 -5.03 10.09 -12.22
CA PRO A 119 -6.17 10.91 -12.60
C PRO A 119 -5.82 12.40 -12.51
N ASN A 120 -6.32 13.17 -13.49
CA ASN A 120 -6.11 14.61 -13.55
C ASN A 120 -7.29 15.30 -14.24
N TYR A 121 -8.49 15.03 -13.75
CA TYR A 121 -9.76 15.53 -14.27
C TYR A 121 -10.78 15.65 -13.11
N GLY A 122 -11.80 16.47 -13.29
CA GLY A 122 -12.81 16.73 -12.24
C GLY A 122 -12.15 17.27 -10.98
N GLU A 123 -12.43 16.64 -9.86
CA GLU A 123 -11.83 16.91 -8.56
C GLU A 123 -10.40 16.38 -8.39
N PHE A 124 -9.91 15.56 -9.33
CA PHE A 124 -8.60 14.95 -9.26
C PHE A 124 -7.54 15.78 -9.99
N TYR A 125 -6.41 16.04 -9.33
CA TYR A 125 -5.23 16.65 -9.91
C TYR A 125 -3.93 16.02 -9.39
N GLU A 126 -3.93 14.69 -9.29
CA GLU A 126 -2.81 13.91 -8.75
C GLU A 126 -1.51 14.12 -9.51
N LYS A 127 -1.54 14.44 -10.81
CA LYS A 127 -0.33 14.75 -11.61
C LYS A 127 0.47 15.95 -11.11
N ARG A 128 -0.11 16.77 -10.23
CA ARG A 128 0.62 17.83 -9.54
C ARG A 128 1.68 17.26 -8.61
N HIS A 129 1.43 16.11 -8.01
CA HIS A 129 2.26 15.52 -6.95
C HIS A 129 2.93 14.23 -7.41
N TYR A 130 2.21 13.36 -8.13
CA TYR A 130 2.60 11.99 -8.37
C TYR A 130 2.99 11.72 -9.82
N CYS A 131 4.02 10.90 -9.97
CA CYS A 131 4.40 10.30 -11.25
C CYS A 131 3.68 8.98 -11.46
N ALA A 132 3.36 8.65 -12.70
CA ALA A 132 2.93 7.31 -13.08
C ALA A 132 4.03 6.28 -12.84
N ALA A 133 3.64 5.05 -12.55
CA ALA A 133 4.55 3.94 -12.35
C ALA A 133 5.59 3.84 -13.48
N PRO A 134 6.88 3.62 -13.16
CA PRO A 134 7.90 3.39 -14.16
C PRO A 134 7.74 2.02 -14.81
N ALA A 135 8.31 1.84 -15.99
CA ALA A 135 8.41 0.53 -16.61
C ALA A 135 9.36 -0.39 -15.81
N GLY A 136 8.98 -1.67 -15.69
CA GLY A 136 9.81 -2.69 -15.06
C GLY A 136 9.69 -2.75 -13.53
N VAL A 137 10.54 -3.60 -12.96
CA VAL A 137 10.64 -3.85 -11.52
C VAL A 137 12.09 -3.63 -11.11
N LYS A 138 12.31 -2.98 -9.98
CA LYS A 138 13.65 -2.78 -9.41
C LYS A 138 13.66 -3.02 -7.90
N GLU A 139 14.80 -3.41 -7.37
CA GLU A 139 15.04 -3.45 -5.92
C GLU A 139 15.35 -2.05 -5.41
N ILE A 140 14.73 -1.69 -4.30
CA ILE A 140 14.98 -0.45 -3.57
C ILE A 140 15.13 -0.72 -2.07
N SER A 141 15.68 0.24 -1.34
CA SER A 141 15.66 0.25 0.13
C SER A 141 14.56 1.20 0.60
N PHE A 142 13.62 0.71 1.40
CA PHE A 142 12.53 1.50 1.98
C PHE A 142 12.12 0.94 3.34
N ALA A 143 11.76 1.79 4.27
CA ALA A 143 11.36 1.41 5.65
C ALA A 143 12.39 0.48 6.35
N GLY A 144 13.67 0.62 6.03
CA GLY A 144 14.75 -0.20 6.61
C GLY A 144 14.90 -1.59 5.98
N GLN A 145 14.17 -1.91 4.94
CA GLN A 145 14.21 -3.20 4.25
C GLN A 145 14.54 -3.04 2.75
N LYS A 146 15.13 -4.08 2.15
CA LYS A 146 15.19 -4.22 0.70
C LYS A 146 13.89 -4.81 0.20
N THR A 147 13.32 -4.22 -0.84
CA THR A 147 12.04 -4.63 -1.40
C THR A 147 11.98 -4.38 -2.90
N LEU A 148 11.01 -4.99 -3.57
CA LEU A 148 10.75 -4.75 -4.99
C LEU A 148 9.78 -3.58 -5.17
N PHE A 149 10.04 -2.75 -6.18
CA PHE A 149 9.21 -1.62 -6.58
C PHE A 149 8.83 -1.77 -8.05
N GLY A 150 7.52 -1.81 -8.35
CA GLY A 150 7.00 -1.92 -9.71
C GLY A 150 5.58 -2.46 -9.76
N THR A 151 4.95 -2.39 -10.93
CA THR A 151 3.55 -2.82 -11.14
C THR A 151 3.40 -4.31 -11.48
N LYS A 152 4.47 -4.94 -11.96
CA LYS A 152 4.45 -6.36 -12.39
C LYS A 152 4.91 -7.27 -11.24
N LEU A 153 4.30 -7.10 -10.06
CA LEU A 153 4.56 -7.92 -8.88
C LEU A 153 3.39 -8.86 -8.63
N LEU A 154 3.70 -10.14 -8.52
CA LEU A 154 2.76 -11.17 -8.12
C LEU A 154 3.21 -11.76 -6.79
N PHE A 155 2.33 -11.76 -5.81
CA PHE A 155 2.58 -12.26 -4.46
C PHE A 155 1.89 -13.61 -4.30
N ARG A 156 2.68 -14.68 -4.26
CA ARG A 156 2.17 -16.05 -4.21
C ARG A 156 2.17 -16.57 -2.78
N CYS A 157 1.06 -17.18 -2.37
CA CYS A 157 0.98 -17.84 -1.07
C CYS A 157 1.68 -19.21 -1.12
N GLU A 158 2.67 -19.44 -0.25
CA GLU A 158 3.42 -20.70 -0.20
C GLU A 158 2.55 -21.88 0.26
N THR A 159 1.65 -21.63 1.21
CA THR A 159 0.78 -22.65 1.80
C THR A 159 -0.51 -22.91 1.01
N MET A 160 -0.83 -22.05 0.03
CA MET A 160 -1.97 -22.16 -0.87
C MET A 160 -1.57 -21.72 -2.28
N GLN A 161 -0.99 -22.63 -3.04
CA GLN A 161 -0.41 -22.31 -4.37
C GLN A 161 -1.42 -21.74 -5.37
N ALA A 162 -2.71 -22.00 -5.22
CA ALA A 162 -3.77 -21.44 -6.04
C ALA A 162 -4.05 -19.95 -5.74
N PHE A 163 -3.52 -19.42 -4.62
CA PHE A 163 -3.69 -18.01 -4.27
C PHE A 163 -2.49 -17.19 -4.70
N THR A 164 -2.73 -16.30 -5.65
CA THR A 164 -1.77 -15.28 -6.10
C THR A 164 -2.46 -13.93 -6.03
N LEU A 165 -1.79 -12.94 -5.45
CA LEU A 165 -2.28 -11.58 -5.28
C LEU A 165 -1.52 -10.66 -6.24
N ALA A 166 -2.25 -9.80 -6.96
CA ALA A 166 -1.77 -8.60 -7.63
C ALA A 166 -2.46 -7.38 -7.04
N VAL A 167 -1.87 -6.19 -7.21
CA VAL A 167 -2.39 -4.95 -6.63
C VAL A 167 -2.56 -3.89 -7.71
N GLU A 168 -3.72 -3.24 -7.69
CA GLU A 168 -4.06 -2.06 -8.49
C GLU A 168 -4.58 -0.95 -7.57
N ILE A 169 -4.42 0.31 -7.96
CA ILE A 169 -4.81 1.46 -7.15
C ILE A 169 -5.81 2.32 -7.91
N CYS A 170 -7.06 2.36 -7.42
CA CYS A 170 -8.13 3.29 -7.83
C CYS A 170 -8.26 3.40 -9.36
N GLU A 171 -7.72 4.47 -9.98
CA GLU A 171 -7.81 4.75 -11.42
C GLU A 171 -7.25 3.62 -12.30
N ASP A 172 -6.34 2.81 -11.77
CA ASP A 172 -5.79 1.67 -12.49
C ASP A 172 -6.88 0.71 -12.97
N LEU A 173 -7.92 0.48 -12.15
CA LEU A 173 -9.05 -0.40 -12.48
C LEU A 173 -9.93 0.17 -13.61
N TRP A 174 -10.04 1.50 -13.69
CA TRP A 174 -10.92 2.18 -14.66
C TRP A 174 -10.26 2.45 -16.00
N ALA A 175 -8.96 2.25 -16.11
CA ALA A 175 -8.24 2.44 -17.36
C ALA A 175 -8.66 1.41 -18.42
N PRO A 176 -8.63 1.77 -19.72
CA PRO A 176 -8.94 0.81 -20.81
C PRO A 176 -8.03 -0.43 -20.82
N LEU A 177 -6.81 -0.29 -20.30
CA LEU A 177 -5.83 -1.37 -20.11
C LEU A 177 -5.33 -1.32 -18.65
N PRO A 178 -6.08 -1.93 -17.72
CA PRO A 178 -5.65 -2.01 -16.33
C PRO A 178 -4.37 -2.85 -16.19
N PRO A 179 -3.52 -2.60 -15.18
CA PRO A 179 -2.31 -3.40 -14.92
C PRO A 179 -2.58 -4.92 -14.82
N SER A 180 -3.77 -5.30 -14.34
CA SER A 180 -4.20 -6.70 -14.24
C SER A 180 -4.41 -7.42 -15.59
N THR A 181 -4.39 -6.70 -16.71
CA THR A 181 -4.46 -7.30 -18.05
C THR A 181 -3.11 -7.70 -18.64
N ALA A 182 -2.01 -7.41 -17.93
CA ALA A 182 -0.63 -7.60 -18.43
C ALA A 182 -0.05 -9.00 -18.11
#